data_e6bbcd09ef68da1225e251d60e123e76
#
_entry.id   e6bbcd09ef68da1225e251d60e123e76
#
_cell.length_a   1.000
_cell.length_b   1.000
_cell.length_c   1.000
_cell.angle_alpha   90.00
_cell.angle_beta   90.00
_cell.angle_gamma   90.00
#
_symmetry.space_group_name_H-M   'P 1'
#
loop_
_entity.id
_entity.type
_entity.pdbx_description
1 polymer ?
#
loop_
_entity_poly.entity_id
_entity_poly.type
_entity_poly.pdbx_seq_one_letter_code
_entity_poly.pdbx_strand_id
1 'polypeptide(L)'
;MCDEFVLDNGVRVIAEYIPHFPSVSVGLWIGAGSMYETEEENGLSHFVEHMLFKSTQRRTTREIAVEMDAIGGQVNAFTAKECTCYYAKVIAEHLERAVDLLSDLLLGARLDEEDFEKERGVILEEIAMCEDTPEDLVYDLLAEAYFGDHSLSRPILGTHEQIASVSREALVAFRRKHYRPDNTVLAVAGQYDLGSLKEMAQRYLGAWRADGIPQEPVASEGCEGQYITRKKDIEQVHMCLAYPGVGQYDDDLYPMSVMNNLFGGGMSSRLFQRIREEMGAAYSVYS
;
A
#
# COMPACT_ATOMS: atom_id res chain seq x y z
N MET A 1 -0.27 1.33 26.07
CA MET A 1 -1.35 2.37 26.01
C MET A 1 -1.01 3.20 24.80
N CYS A 2 -1.94 3.28 23.86
CA CYS A 2 -1.74 4.03 22.63
C CYS A 2 -2.07 5.51 22.90
N ASP A 3 -1.17 6.41 22.50
CA ASP A 3 -1.42 7.85 22.50
C ASP A 3 -2.09 8.24 21.19
N GLU A 4 -3.16 9.05 21.27
CA GLU A 4 -3.88 9.53 20.10
C GLU A 4 -4.13 11.04 20.21
N PHE A 5 -3.89 11.77 19.13
CA PHE A 5 -4.25 13.19 19.01
C PHE A 5 -4.42 13.60 17.55
N VAL A 6 -5.07 14.73 17.34
CA VAL A 6 -5.35 15.29 16.01
C VAL A 6 -4.74 16.67 15.91
N LEU A 7 -4.05 16.95 14.82
CA LEU A 7 -3.57 18.30 14.51
C LEU A 7 -4.72 19.21 14.06
N ASP A 8 -4.55 20.52 14.18
CA ASP A 8 -5.58 21.51 13.78
C ASP A 8 -6.03 21.39 12.31
N ASN A 9 -5.18 20.81 11.46
CA ASN A 9 -5.48 20.60 10.05
C ASN A 9 -6.17 19.26 9.74
N GLY A 10 -6.38 18.40 10.76
CA GLY A 10 -7.06 17.13 10.62
C GLY A 10 -6.17 15.88 10.53
N VAL A 11 -4.83 16.01 10.43
CA VAL A 11 -3.93 14.86 10.50
C VAL A 11 -4.10 14.17 11.85
N ARG A 12 -4.41 12.88 11.85
CA ARG A 12 -4.45 12.04 13.05
C ARG A 12 -3.07 11.48 13.35
N VAL A 13 -2.71 11.44 14.62
CA VAL A 13 -1.48 10.82 15.09
C VAL A 13 -1.83 9.71 16.07
N ILE A 14 -1.33 8.52 15.82
CA ILE A 14 -1.49 7.34 16.68
C ILE A 14 -0.09 6.84 17.03
N ALA A 15 0.20 6.72 18.33
CA ALA A 15 1.53 6.34 18.77
C ALA A 15 1.51 5.32 19.90
N GLU A 16 2.36 4.30 19.83
CA GLU A 16 2.54 3.31 20.87
C GLU A 16 3.98 3.28 21.37
N TYR A 17 4.17 3.64 22.64
CA TYR A 17 5.48 3.62 23.27
C TYR A 17 5.91 2.21 23.67
N ILE A 18 7.02 1.73 23.10
CA ILE A 18 7.59 0.41 23.37
C ILE A 18 9.00 0.56 23.94
N PRO A 19 9.17 0.56 25.28
CA PRO A 19 10.42 0.95 25.94
C PRO A 19 11.60 0.00 25.72
N HIS A 20 11.32 -1.24 25.32
CA HIS A 20 12.36 -2.28 25.21
C HIS A 20 13.02 -2.35 23.83
N PHE A 21 12.53 -1.61 22.85
CA PHE A 21 13.10 -1.55 21.51
C PHE A 21 13.79 -0.21 21.29
N PRO A 22 15.11 -0.19 21.02
CA PRO A 22 15.84 1.06 20.72
C PRO A 22 15.50 1.61 19.32
N SER A 23 14.61 0.96 18.60
CA SER A 23 14.12 1.36 17.29
C SER A 23 12.71 1.92 17.37
N VAL A 24 12.34 2.69 16.35
CA VAL A 24 11.01 3.22 16.15
C VAL A 24 10.60 3.02 14.69
N SER A 25 9.37 2.59 14.48
CA SER A 25 8.71 2.56 13.18
C SER A 25 7.78 3.77 13.09
N VAL A 26 7.85 4.48 12.00
CA VAL A 26 6.99 5.63 11.69
C VAL A 26 6.41 5.46 10.30
N GLY A 27 5.12 5.75 10.12
CA GLY A 27 4.46 5.65 8.81
C GLY A 27 3.42 6.74 8.62
N LEU A 28 3.39 7.30 7.40
CA LEU A 28 2.32 8.17 6.90
C LEU A 28 1.38 7.31 6.08
N TRP A 29 0.19 7.07 6.62
CA TRP A 29 -0.87 6.27 6.03
C TRP A 29 -1.90 7.17 5.38
N ILE A 30 -2.07 7.03 4.09
CA ILE A 30 -3.06 7.78 3.31
C ILE A 30 -4.23 6.84 3.04
N GLY A 31 -5.46 7.25 3.38
CA GLY A 31 -6.68 6.50 3.07
C GLY A 31 -7.04 6.60 1.59
N ALA A 32 -6.08 6.26 0.74
CA ALA A 32 -6.20 6.22 -0.72
C ALA A 32 -5.39 5.04 -1.25
N GLY A 33 -6.03 4.20 -2.05
CA GLY A 33 -5.46 3.04 -2.72
C GLY A 33 -6.30 2.74 -3.96
N SER A 34 -6.02 1.63 -4.64
CA SER A 34 -6.64 1.37 -5.95
C SER A 34 -8.16 1.22 -5.92
N MET A 35 -8.79 0.94 -4.76
CA MET A 35 -10.24 0.88 -4.66
C MET A 35 -10.94 2.23 -4.81
N TYR A 36 -10.23 3.34 -4.58
CA TYR A 36 -10.75 4.70 -4.70
C TYR A 36 -10.57 5.29 -6.10
N GLU A 37 -9.94 4.56 -7.00
CA GLU A 37 -9.70 4.96 -8.40
C GLU A 37 -10.96 4.75 -9.25
N THR A 38 -11.23 5.67 -10.16
CA THR A 38 -12.14 5.39 -11.27
C THR A 38 -11.46 4.45 -12.27
N GLU A 39 -12.17 4.03 -13.30
CA GLU A 39 -11.57 3.21 -14.35
C GLU A 39 -10.43 3.95 -15.07
N GLU A 40 -10.61 5.26 -15.32
CA GLU A 40 -9.61 6.11 -15.96
C GLU A 40 -8.44 6.46 -15.04
N GLU A 41 -8.63 6.39 -13.72
CA GLU A 41 -7.61 6.64 -12.69
C GLU A 41 -6.83 5.39 -12.30
N ASN A 42 -7.15 4.20 -12.85
CA ASN A 42 -6.55 2.95 -12.39
C ASN A 42 -5.04 2.91 -12.56
N GLY A 43 -4.35 2.63 -11.45
CA GLY A 43 -2.89 2.63 -11.33
C GLY A 43 -2.30 3.94 -10.83
N LEU A 44 -3.10 5.02 -10.67
CA LEU A 44 -2.57 6.31 -10.22
C LEU A 44 -2.10 6.31 -8.76
N SER A 45 -2.72 5.51 -7.87
CA SER A 45 -2.23 5.38 -6.49
C SER A 45 -0.78 4.89 -6.45
N HIS A 46 -0.50 3.84 -7.23
CA HIS A 46 0.83 3.27 -7.35
C HIS A 46 1.81 4.23 -8.07
N PHE A 47 1.35 4.87 -9.12
CA PHE A 47 2.19 5.86 -9.83
C PHE A 47 2.56 7.05 -8.92
N VAL A 48 1.63 7.55 -8.10
CA VAL A 48 1.95 8.59 -7.10
C VAL A 48 3.00 8.09 -6.12
N GLU A 49 2.90 6.83 -5.66
CA GLU A 49 3.91 6.24 -4.77
C GLU A 49 5.31 6.36 -5.37
N HIS A 50 5.53 5.90 -6.60
CA HIS A 50 6.80 6.00 -7.31
C HIS A 50 7.30 7.44 -7.41
N MET A 51 6.42 8.36 -7.78
CA MET A 51 6.77 9.76 -7.98
C MET A 51 7.17 10.50 -6.71
N LEU A 52 6.67 10.07 -5.53
CA LEU A 52 7.05 10.72 -4.27
C LEU A 52 8.51 10.44 -3.87
N PHE A 53 9.13 9.36 -4.36
CA PHE A 53 10.56 9.08 -4.14
C PHE A 53 11.50 9.80 -5.12
N LYS A 54 10.95 10.66 -5.97
CA LYS A 54 11.75 11.51 -6.85
C LYS A 54 12.06 12.85 -6.19
N SER A 55 12.34 13.87 -6.99
CA SER A 55 12.74 15.18 -6.47
C SER A 55 11.66 15.87 -5.65
N THR A 56 12.04 16.51 -4.56
CA THR A 56 11.21 17.44 -3.80
C THR A 56 11.65 18.89 -4.02
N GLN A 57 10.96 19.85 -3.38
CA GLN A 57 11.41 21.25 -3.34
C GLN A 57 12.73 21.44 -2.57
N ARG A 58 13.07 20.51 -1.67
CA ARG A 58 14.23 20.59 -0.76
C ARG A 58 15.35 19.63 -1.14
N ARG A 59 15.03 18.53 -1.85
CA ARG A 59 15.95 17.43 -2.12
C ARG A 59 15.86 16.96 -3.56
N THR A 60 17.00 16.68 -4.16
CA THR A 60 17.07 15.93 -5.42
C THR A 60 16.86 14.44 -5.15
N THR A 61 16.52 13.66 -6.17
CA THR A 61 16.39 12.19 -6.10
C THR A 61 17.63 11.53 -5.47
N ARG A 62 18.83 12.01 -5.83
CA ARG A 62 20.08 11.50 -5.27
C ARG A 62 20.24 11.82 -3.78
N GLU A 63 19.88 13.04 -3.35
CA GLU A 63 19.94 13.43 -1.95
C GLU A 63 18.95 12.64 -1.11
N ILE A 64 17.75 12.34 -1.63
CA ILE A 64 16.79 11.45 -0.98
C ILE A 64 17.40 10.07 -0.76
N ALA A 65 17.97 9.44 -1.79
CA ALA A 65 18.60 8.13 -1.69
C ALA A 65 19.76 8.12 -0.68
N VAL A 66 20.64 9.13 -0.73
CA VAL A 66 21.75 9.27 0.21
C VAL A 66 21.26 9.47 1.65
N GLU A 67 20.16 10.21 1.85
CA GLU A 67 19.59 10.41 3.19
C GLU A 67 18.91 9.14 3.71
N MET A 68 18.23 8.39 2.85
CA MET A 68 17.67 7.07 3.19
C MET A 68 18.76 6.11 3.66
N ASP A 69 19.89 6.04 2.96
CA ASP A 69 21.04 5.23 3.37
C ASP A 69 21.67 5.75 4.66
N ALA A 70 21.82 7.07 4.80
CA ALA A 70 22.48 7.72 5.96
C ALA A 70 21.63 7.65 7.23
N ILE A 71 20.33 7.47 7.15
CA ILE A 71 19.45 7.23 8.30
C ILE A 71 19.78 5.89 8.98
N GLY A 72 20.37 4.95 8.22
CA GLY A 72 20.80 3.65 8.75
C GLY A 72 19.64 2.75 9.14
N GLY A 73 18.49 2.94 8.50
CA GLY A 73 17.27 2.19 8.70
C GLY A 73 16.66 1.70 7.38
N GLN A 74 15.42 1.32 7.44
CA GLN A 74 14.62 0.95 6.28
C GLN A 74 13.64 2.08 6.00
N VAL A 75 13.63 2.61 4.78
CA VAL A 75 12.61 3.56 4.29
C VAL A 75 12.00 2.94 3.03
N ASN A 76 10.69 2.88 2.98
CA ASN A 76 9.97 2.27 1.85
C ASN A 76 8.52 2.77 1.82
N ALA A 77 7.77 2.34 0.80
CA ALA A 77 6.33 2.54 0.70
C ALA A 77 5.65 1.27 0.16
N PHE A 78 4.35 1.26 0.21
CA PHE A 78 3.51 0.30 -0.51
C PHE A 78 2.14 0.91 -0.79
N THR A 79 1.58 0.51 -1.92
CA THR A 79 0.19 0.78 -2.30
C THR A 79 -0.63 -0.50 -2.18
N ALA A 80 -1.75 -0.40 -1.47
CA ALA A 80 -2.73 -1.47 -1.33
C ALA A 80 -4.07 -1.06 -1.97
N LYS A 81 -5.08 -1.91 -1.88
CA LYS A 81 -6.43 -1.57 -2.35
C LYS A 81 -7.02 -0.39 -1.58
N GLU A 82 -6.86 -0.35 -0.26
CA GLU A 82 -7.52 0.62 0.63
C GLU A 82 -6.64 1.81 1.03
N CYS A 83 -5.32 1.68 0.96
CA CYS A 83 -4.40 2.71 1.45
C CYS A 83 -3.05 2.68 0.73
N THR A 84 -2.34 3.80 0.84
CA THR A 84 -0.91 3.91 0.50
C THR A 84 -0.16 4.30 1.77
N CYS A 85 0.97 3.66 2.05
CA CYS A 85 1.78 3.92 3.24
C CYS A 85 3.22 4.24 2.85
N TYR A 86 3.76 5.33 3.40
CA TYR A 86 5.17 5.71 3.34
C TYR A 86 5.75 5.53 4.72
N TYR A 87 6.73 4.66 4.91
CA TYR A 87 7.19 4.31 6.24
C TYR A 87 8.70 4.24 6.38
N ALA A 88 9.16 4.41 7.60
CA ALA A 88 10.54 4.21 7.97
C ALA A 88 10.64 3.40 9.27
N LYS A 89 11.68 2.56 9.38
CA LYS A 89 12.08 1.91 10.61
C LYS A 89 13.52 2.30 10.91
N VAL A 90 13.71 3.03 11.99
CA VAL A 90 14.99 3.66 12.36
C VAL A 90 15.31 3.46 13.83
N ILE A 91 16.53 3.80 14.26
CA ILE A 91 16.82 3.96 15.70
C ILE A 91 16.09 5.20 16.23
N ALA A 92 15.73 5.20 17.51
CA ALA A 92 14.91 6.25 18.12
C ALA A 92 15.50 7.66 17.94
N GLU A 93 16.84 7.80 17.97
CA GLU A 93 17.57 9.06 17.77
C GLU A 93 17.33 9.66 16.36
N HIS A 94 16.96 8.85 15.37
CA HIS A 94 16.73 9.28 13.99
C HIS A 94 15.25 9.48 13.66
N LEU A 95 14.33 9.39 14.64
CA LEU A 95 12.89 9.57 14.41
C LEU A 95 12.57 10.90 13.72
N GLU A 96 13.14 12.02 14.21
CA GLU A 96 12.88 13.33 13.62
C GLU A 96 13.36 13.41 12.16
N ARG A 97 14.50 12.81 11.83
CA ARG A 97 15.00 12.75 10.44
C ARG A 97 14.07 11.94 9.56
N ALA A 98 13.55 10.82 10.07
CA ALA A 98 12.60 9.99 9.33
C ALA A 98 11.27 10.74 9.09
N VAL A 99 10.74 11.44 10.09
CA VAL A 99 9.53 12.26 9.95
C VAL A 99 9.74 13.42 8.98
N ASP A 100 10.89 14.11 9.05
CA ASP A 100 11.25 15.19 8.10
C ASP A 100 11.31 14.66 6.66
N LEU A 101 12.00 13.53 6.45
CA LEU A 101 12.12 12.93 5.12
C LEU A 101 10.76 12.50 4.56
N LEU A 102 9.99 11.70 5.31
CA LEU A 102 8.68 11.22 4.87
C LEU A 102 7.71 12.38 4.60
N SER A 103 7.73 13.42 5.44
CA SER A 103 6.91 14.62 5.24
C SER A 103 7.33 15.40 4.00
N ASP A 104 8.63 15.50 3.72
CA ASP A 104 9.14 16.18 2.53
C ASP A 104 8.78 15.41 1.26
N LEU A 105 8.90 14.08 1.26
CA LEU A 105 8.43 13.23 0.16
C LEU A 105 6.93 13.46 -0.09
N LEU A 106 6.11 13.42 0.98
CA LEU A 106 4.68 13.56 0.89
C LEU A 106 4.23 14.95 0.41
N LEU A 107 4.81 16.01 0.95
CA LEU A 107 4.35 17.39 0.75
C LEU A 107 5.13 18.13 -0.32
N GLY A 108 6.43 17.88 -0.42
CA GLY A 108 7.37 18.62 -1.24
C GLY A 108 7.62 18.04 -2.63
N ALA A 109 7.08 16.87 -2.97
CA ALA A 109 7.33 16.23 -4.26
C ALA A 109 6.98 17.15 -5.44
N ARG A 110 7.92 17.28 -6.38
CA ARG A 110 7.81 18.19 -7.54
C ARG A 110 6.98 17.60 -8.66
N LEU A 111 6.95 16.28 -8.79
CA LEU A 111 6.28 15.55 -9.87
C LEU A 111 6.70 16.07 -11.25
N ASP A 112 8.00 16.21 -11.47
CA ASP A 112 8.55 16.77 -12.72
C ASP A 112 8.22 15.86 -13.91
N GLU A 113 8.02 16.46 -15.09
CA GLU A 113 7.68 15.76 -16.33
C GLU A 113 8.72 14.70 -16.72
N GLU A 114 10.01 15.03 -16.57
CA GLU A 114 11.11 14.11 -16.90
C GLU A 114 11.07 12.86 -15.99
N ASP A 115 10.84 13.04 -14.69
CA ASP A 115 10.73 11.93 -13.73
C ASP A 115 9.45 11.14 -14.00
N PHE A 116 8.35 11.81 -14.34
CA PHE A 116 7.07 11.17 -14.67
C PHE A 116 7.20 10.22 -15.87
N GLU A 117 7.84 10.65 -16.96
CA GLU A 117 8.03 9.79 -18.13
C GLU A 117 9.00 8.63 -17.87
N LYS A 118 10.02 8.83 -17.04
CA LYS A 118 10.91 7.73 -16.60
C LYS A 118 10.17 6.70 -15.78
N GLU A 119 9.38 7.15 -14.79
CA GLU A 119 8.64 6.23 -13.93
C GLU A 119 7.49 5.54 -14.65
N ARG A 120 6.86 6.19 -15.62
CA ARG A 120 5.93 5.51 -16.54
C ARG A 120 6.58 4.27 -17.17
N GLY A 121 7.81 4.42 -17.68
CA GLY A 121 8.55 3.29 -18.25
C GLY A 121 8.80 2.18 -17.23
N VAL A 122 9.18 2.53 -16.00
CA VAL A 122 9.41 1.56 -14.91
C VAL A 122 8.11 0.80 -14.58
N ILE A 123 6.99 1.51 -14.42
CA ILE A 123 5.69 0.89 -14.08
C ILE A 123 5.21 -0.03 -15.22
N LEU A 124 5.41 0.36 -16.48
CA LEU A 124 5.06 -0.51 -17.61
C LEU A 124 5.88 -1.81 -17.61
N GLU A 125 7.14 -1.78 -17.22
CA GLU A 125 7.96 -2.98 -17.04
C GLU A 125 7.51 -3.83 -15.84
N GLU A 126 7.06 -3.20 -14.74
CA GLU A 126 6.49 -3.92 -13.60
C GLU A 126 5.17 -4.61 -13.95
N ILE A 127 4.30 -3.96 -14.74
CA ILE A 127 3.08 -4.58 -15.25
C ILE A 127 3.44 -5.80 -16.11
N ALA A 128 4.41 -5.68 -17.03
CA ALA A 128 4.85 -6.79 -17.86
C ALA A 128 5.42 -7.94 -17.01
N MET A 129 6.19 -7.63 -15.97
CA MET A 129 6.72 -8.62 -15.03
C MET A 129 5.59 -9.34 -14.26
N CYS A 130 4.58 -8.62 -13.79
CA CYS A 130 3.42 -9.21 -13.12
C CYS A 130 2.62 -10.11 -14.09
N GLU A 131 2.40 -9.65 -15.32
CA GLU A 131 1.75 -10.47 -16.35
C GLU A 131 2.54 -11.74 -16.70
N ASP A 132 3.87 -11.68 -16.64
CA ASP A 132 4.75 -12.83 -16.92
C ASP A 132 4.94 -13.76 -15.70
N THR A 133 4.50 -13.35 -14.51
CA THR A 133 4.56 -14.13 -13.28
C THR A 133 3.19 -14.76 -12.99
N PRO A 134 3.00 -16.07 -13.27
CA PRO A 134 1.67 -16.69 -13.11
C PRO A 134 1.15 -16.68 -11.67
N GLU A 135 2.05 -16.65 -10.69
CA GLU A 135 1.72 -16.57 -9.26
C GLU A 135 1.08 -15.23 -8.90
N ASP A 136 1.52 -14.12 -9.51
CA ASP A 136 0.94 -12.79 -9.29
C ASP A 136 -0.33 -12.61 -10.12
N LEU A 137 -0.27 -12.96 -11.41
CA LEU A 137 -1.39 -12.81 -12.33
C LEU A 137 -2.65 -13.54 -11.86
N VAL A 138 -2.52 -14.71 -11.23
CA VAL A 138 -3.67 -15.49 -10.77
C VAL A 138 -4.48 -14.77 -9.68
N TYR A 139 -3.85 -13.90 -8.87
CA TYR A 139 -4.56 -13.09 -7.88
C TYR A 139 -5.35 -11.95 -8.51
N ASP A 140 -4.82 -11.33 -9.57
CA ASP A 140 -5.56 -10.31 -10.32
C ASP A 140 -6.78 -10.93 -11.01
N LEU A 141 -6.61 -12.10 -11.63
CA LEU A 141 -7.73 -12.85 -12.22
C LEU A 141 -8.76 -13.29 -11.17
N LEU A 142 -8.32 -13.64 -9.96
CA LEU A 142 -9.22 -13.95 -8.86
C LEU A 142 -10.01 -12.73 -8.43
N ALA A 143 -9.36 -11.57 -8.30
CA ALA A 143 -10.02 -10.32 -7.94
C ALA A 143 -11.05 -9.92 -9.00
N GLU A 144 -10.71 -10.05 -10.30
CA GLU A 144 -11.62 -9.83 -11.40
C GLU A 144 -12.85 -10.78 -11.33
N ALA A 145 -12.62 -12.08 -11.11
CA ALA A 145 -13.67 -13.07 -11.00
C ALA A 145 -14.58 -12.85 -9.79
N TYR A 146 -14.05 -12.37 -8.66
CA TYR A 146 -14.79 -12.23 -7.41
C TYR A 146 -15.53 -10.90 -7.29
N PHE A 147 -14.92 -9.80 -7.76
CA PHE A 147 -15.45 -8.45 -7.61
C PHE A 147 -16.11 -7.88 -8.89
N GLY A 148 -15.94 -8.52 -10.05
CA GLY A 148 -16.55 -8.09 -11.31
C GLY A 148 -16.22 -6.64 -11.68
N ASP A 149 -17.23 -5.81 -11.89
CA ASP A 149 -17.07 -4.40 -12.27
C ASP A 149 -16.68 -3.46 -11.10
N HIS A 150 -16.56 -3.99 -9.88
CA HIS A 150 -16.20 -3.18 -8.73
C HIS A 150 -14.72 -2.77 -8.77
N SER A 151 -14.37 -1.60 -8.20
CA SER A 151 -12.98 -1.10 -8.18
C SER A 151 -11.97 -2.05 -7.53
N LEU A 152 -12.40 -2.93 -6.63
CA LEU A 152 -11.56 -3.97 -6.03
C LEU A 152 -11.08 -5.04 -7.02
N SER A 153 -11.74 -5.19 -8.18
CA SER A 153 -11.32 -6.12 -9.22
C SER A 153 -10.07 -5.66 -9.96
N ARG A 154 -9.87 -4.35 -10.09
CA ARG A 154 -8.81 -3.75 -10.90
C ARG A 154 -7.43 -3.97 -10.28
N PRO A 155 -6.37 -4.26 -11.07
CA PRO A 155 -5.01 -4.40 -10.57
C PRO A 155 -4.49 -3.10 -9.94
N ILE A 156 -3.65 -3.22 -8.91
CA ILE A 156 -3.07 -2.04 -8.22
C ILE A 156 -2.13 -1.27 -9.15
N LEU A 157 -1.38 -1.97 -10.00
CA LEU A 157 -0.47 -1.39 -10.98
C LEU A 157 -1.19 -0.64 -12.11
N GLY A 158 -2.50 -0.85 -12.26
CA GLY A 158 -3.23 -0.44 -13.46
C GLY A 158 -2.99 -1.38 -14.64
N THR A 159 -3.54 -1.03 -15.80
CA THR A 159 -3.28 -1.75 -17.05
C THR A 159 -2.23 -1.02 -17.89
N HIS A 160 -1.55 -1.76 -18.77
CA HIS A 160 -0.56 -1.18 -19.70
C HIS A 160 -1.17 0.00 -20.50
N GLU A 161 -2.40 -0.14 -20.99
CA GLU A 161 -3.07 0.88 -21.79
C GLU A 161 -3.32 2.17 -20.98
N GLN A 162 -3.80 2.03 -19.75
CA GLN A 162 -4.08 3.16 -18.86
C GLN A 162 -2.79 3.90 -18.49
N ILE A 163 -1.77 3.18 -18.03
CA ILE A 163 -0.49 3.80 -17.63
C ILE A 163 0.22 4.43 -18.83
N ALA A 164 0.15 3.83 -20.02
CA ALA A 164 0.73 4.41 -21.23
C ALA A 164 0.04 5.71 -21.66
N SER A 165 -1.25 5.88 -21.38
CA SER A 165 -2.05 7.03 -21.82
C SER A 165 -2.26 8.12 -20.77
N VAL A 166 -2.04 7.82 -19.47
CA VAL A 166 -2.29 8.77 -18.39
C VAL A 166 -1.39 10.00 -18.50
N SER A 167 -1.93 11.20 -18.21
CA SER A 167 -1.16 12.43 -18.20
C SER A 167 -0.61 12.76 -16.79
N ARG A 168 0.47 13.52 -16.75
CA ARG A 168 1.00 14.06 -15.49
C ARG A 168 -0.02 14.93 -14.76
N GLU A 169 -0.84 15.69 -15.49
CA GLU A 169 -1.90 16.52 -14.93
C GLU A 169 -2.96 15.67 -14.21
N ALA A 170 -3.32 14.50 -14.75
CA ALA A 170 -4.22 13.55 -14.12
C ALA A 170 -3.63 13.02 -12.81
N LEU A 171 -2.34 12.66 -12.79
CA LEU A 171 -1.63 12.22 -11.58
C LEU A 171 -1.58 13.34 -10.51
N VAL A 172 -1.29 14.57 -10.89
CA VAL A 172 -1.29 15.72 -9.98
C VAL A 172 -2.70 15.96 -9.40
N ALA A 173 -3.73 15.87 -10.24
CA ALA A 173 -5.12 16.03 -9.81
C ALA A 173 -5.55 14.92 -8.84
N PHE A 174 -5.17 13.67 -9.14
CA PHE A 174 -5.41 12.51 -8.28
C PHE A 174 -4.76 12.68 -6.91
N ARG A 175 -3.45 13.03 -6.89
CA ARG A 175 -2.75 13.29 -5.63
C ARG A 175 -3.44 14.40 -4.83
N ARG A 176 -3.81 15.51 -5.46
CA ARG A 176 -4.50 16.62 -4.78
C ARG A 176 -5.86 16.22 -4.19
N LYS A 177 -6.58 15.34 -4.89
CA LYS A 177 -7.90 14.82 -4.48
C LYS A 177 -7.80 13.93 -3.24
N HIS A 178 -6.81 13.04 -3.18
CA HIS A 178 -6.74 11.96 -2.19
C HIS A 178 -5.75 12.23 -1.04
N TYR A 179 -4.64 12.93 -1.30
CA TYR A 179 -3.59 13.21 -0.32
C TYR A 179 -3.93 14.46 0.47
N ARG A 180 -4.61 14.26 1.59
CA ARG A 180 -5.16 15.32 2.41
C ARG A 180 -4.90 15.08 3.89
N PRO A 181 -4.78 16.15 4.71
CA PRO A 181 -4.55 16.03 6.15
C PRO A 181 -5.59 15.16 6.87
N ASP A 182 -6.88 15.39 6.58
CA ASP A 182 -8.01 14.67 7.19
C ASP A 182 -8.15 13.21 6.71
N ASN A 183 -7.41 12.83 5.65
CA ASN A 183 -7.31 11.48 5.11
C ASN A 183 -5.97 10.81 5.45
N THR A 184 -5.21 11.37 6.41
CA THR A 184 -3.86 10.92 6.73
C THR A 184 -3.70 10.59 8.20
N VAL A 185 -3.01 9.49 8.47
CA VAL A 185 -2.61 9.07 9.82
C VAL A 185 -1.09 9.00 9.89
N LEU A 186 -0.49 9.69 10.86
CA LEU A 186 0.88 9.46 11.27
C LEU A 186 0.86 8.39 12.37
N ALA A 187 1.38 7.21 12.06
CA ALA A 187 1.50 6.11 13.02
C ALA A 187 2.94 5.98 13.49
N VAL A 188 3.16 5.85 14.81
CA VAL A 188 4.49 5.72 15.42
C VAL A 188 4.47 4.57 16.42
N ALA A 189 5.42 3.64 16.33
CA ALA A 189 5.55 2.55 17.29
C ALA A 189 7.01 2.31 17.65
N GLY A 190 7.34 2.33 18.95
CA GLY A 190 8.71 2.14 19.45
C GLY A 190 9.07 3.12 20.53
N GLN A 191 10.34 3.53 20.58
CA GLN A 191 10.83 4.46 21.58
C GLN A 191 10.75 5.90 21.08
N TYR A 192 9.96 6.75 21.75
CA TYR A 192 9.82 8.17 21.46
C TYR A 192 9.48 8.97 22.72
N ASP A 193 9.64 10.28 22.67
CA ASP A 193 9.08 11.22 23.65
C ASP A 193 7.81 11.85 23.10
N LEU A 194 6.71 11.79 23.84
CA LEU A 194 5.41 12.26 23.36
C LEU A 194 5.38 13.78 23.10
N GLY A 195 6.09 14.58 23.92
CA GLY A 195 6.18 16.02 23.72
C GLY A 195 6.88 16.35 22.41
N SER A 196 8.05 15.74 22.22
CA SER A 196 8.83 15.87 20.98
C SER A 196 8.05 15.37 19.74
N LEU A 197 7.30 14.27 19.87
CA LEU A 197 6.46 13.78 18.77
C LEU A 197 5.37 14.78 18.37
N LYS A 198 4.71 15.40 19.35
CA LYS A 198 3.69 16.44 19.09
C LYS A 198 4.30 17.64 18.37
N GLU A 199 5.46 18.10 18.83
CA GLU A 199 6.18 19.22 18.20
C GLU A 199 6.62 18.88 16.77
N MET A 200 7.15 17.67 16.53
CA MET A 200 7.53 17.18 15.20
C MET A 200 6.32 17.11 14.27
N ALA A 201 5.25 16.47 14.70
CA ALA A 201 4.04 16.35 13.90
C ALA A 201 3.50 17.75 13.51
N GLN A 202 3.44 18.67 14.46
CA GLN A 202 2.99 20.05 14.19
C GLN A 202 3.96 20.80 13.26
N ARG A 203 5.26 20.63 13.41
CA ARG A 203 6.29 21.30 12.60
C ARG A 203 6.26 20.86 11.16
N TYR A 204 6.18 19.55 10.89
CA TYR A 204 6.33 18.98 9.57
C TYR A 204 5.00 18.82 8.83
N LEU A 205 3.89 18.61 9.54
CA LEU A 205 2.58 18.34 8.93
C LEU A 205 1.53 19.45 9.22
N GLY A 206 1.69 20.25 10.27
CA GLY A 206 0.67 21.20 10.71
C GLY A 206 0.33 22.33 9.73
N ALA A 207 1.26 22.69 8.84
CA ALA A 207 1.03 23.70 7.80
C ALA A 207 0.34 23.13 6.55
N TRP A 208 0.22 21.80 6.44
CA TRP A 208 -0.40 21.14 5.28
C TRP A 208 -1.87 21.55 5.16
N ARG A 209 -2.24 22.00 3.97
CA ARG A 209 -3.62 22.34 3.59
C ARG A 209 -3.95 21.59 2.31
N ALA A 210 -5.16 21.11 2.21
CA ALA A 210 -5.68 20.51 0.99
C ALA A 210 -7.14 20.93 0.81
N ASP A 211 -7.49 21.13 -0.45
CA ASP A 211 -8.85 21.34 -0.89
C ASP A 211 -9.35 20.02 -1.48
N GLY A 212 -10.48 19.52 -1.03
CA GLY A 212 -11.06 18.29 -1.57
C GLY A 212 -12.17 17.75 -0.67
N ILE A 213 -13.00 16.90 -1.23
CA ILE A 213 -14.07 16.22 -0.50
C ILE A 213 -13.61 14.77 -0.26
N PRO A 214 -13.74 14.22 0.96
CA PRO A 214 -13.49 12.80 1.20
C PRO A 214 -14.32 11.95 0.26
N GLN A 215 -13.69 10.93 -0.30
CA GLN A 215 -14.39 9.91 -1.07
C GLN A 215 -14.56 8.69 -0.17
N GLU A 216 -15.78 8.26 0.02
CA GLU A 216 -16.05 7.02 0.75
C GLU A 216 -15.95 5.84 -0.19
N PRO A 217 -15.39 4.70 0.27
CA PRO A 217 -15.35 3.48 -0.52
C PRO A 217 -16.77 2.95 -0.77
N VAL A 218 -16.99 2.45 -1.96
CA VAL A 218 -18.23 1.75 -2.27
C VAL A 218 -18.14 0.32 -1.74
N ALA A 219 -19.12 -0.10 -0.95
CA ALA A 219 -19.19 -1.47 -0.46
C ALA A 219 -19.34 -2.45 -1.62
N SER A 220 -18.61 -3.58 -1.55
CA SER A 220 -18.75 -4.67 -2.52
C SER A 220 -19.52 -5.83 -1.89
N GLU A 221 -20.50 -6.34 -2.60
CA GLU A 221 -21.24 -7.55 -2.21
C GLU A 221 -20.63 -8.84 -2.79
N GLY A 222 -19.56 -8.71 -3.60
CA GLY A 222 -18.97 -9.81 -4.37
C GLY A 222 -19.86 -10.24 -5.54
N CYS A 223 -19.37 -11.12 -6.39
CA CYS A 223 -20.10 -11.69 -7.51
C CYS A 223 -20.48 -13.15 -7.27
N GLU A 224 -21.57 -13.60 -7.88
CA GLU A 224 -21.92 -15.02 -7.90
C GLU A 224 -20.96 -15.79 -8.83
N GLY A 225 -20.29 -16.81 -8.26
CA GLY A 225 -19.66 -17.95 -8.92
C GLY A 225 -19.03 -17.74 -10.29
N GLN A 226 -18.12 -16.78 -10.44
CA GLN A 226 -17.43 -16.54 -11.72
C GLN A 226 -16.20 -17.44 -11.85
N TYR A 227 -15.82 -17.73 -13.10
CA TYR A 227 -14.68 -18.55 -13.44
C TYR A 227 -13.90 -17.90 -14.58
N ILE A 228 -12.66 -17.51 -14.32
CA ILE A 228 -11.76 -16.92 -15.31
C ILE A 228 -10.55 -17.84 -15.53
N THR A 229 -10.14 -18.00 -16.77
CA THR A 229 -8.91 -18.72 -17.13
C THR A 229 -8.07 -17.92 -18.08
N ARG A 230 -6.76 -17.95 -17.85
CA ARG A 230 -5.76 -17.45 -18.78
C ARG A 230 -4.83 -18.60 -19.18
N LYS A 231 -4.71 -18.86 -20.47
CA LYS A 231 -3.79 -19.88 -20.98
C LYS A 231 -2.44 -19.24 -21.27
N LYS A 232 -1.38 -19.76 -20.64
CA LYS A 232 0.01 -19.40 -20.90
C LYS A 232 0.84 -20.66 -21.18
N ASP A 233 1.96 -20.51 -21.86
CA ASP A 233 2.92 -21.62 -22.11
C ASP A 233 3.88 -21.73 -20.92
N ILE A 234 3.42 -22.42 -19.88
CA ILE A 234 4.11 -22.60 -18.61
C ILE A 234 4.00 -24.05 -18.15
N GLU A 235 4.94 -24.49 -17.30
CA GLU A 235 5.03 -25.90 -16.86
C GLU A 235 3.97 -26.28 -15.80
N GLN A 236 3.46 -25.32 -15.03
CA GLN A 236 2.57 -25.56 -13.89
C GLN A 236 1.24 -24.86 -14.06
N VAL A 237 0.19 -25.40 -13.42
CA VAL A 237 -1.11 -24.73 -13.31
C VAL A 237 -1.16 -23.98 -11.98
N HIS A 238 -1.44 -22.68 -12.05
CA HIS A 238 -1.72 -21.85 -10.88
C HIS A 238 -3.24 -21.67 -10.76
N MET A 239 -3.76 -21.90 -9.57
CA MET A 239 -5.21 -21.86 -9.33
C MET A 239 -5.51 -21.20 -7.99
N CYS A 240 -6.42 -20.21 -8.00
CA CYS A 240 -6.97 -19.60 -6.81
C CYS A 240 -8.49 -19.83 -6.73
N LEU A 241 -8.98 -19.98 -5.50
CA LEU A 241 -10.41 -20.11 -5.19
C LEU A 241 -10.76 -19.09 -4.11
N ALA A 242 -11.78 -18.28 -4.35
CA ALA A 242 -12.31 -17.33 -3.37
C ALA A 242 -13.67 -17.78 -2.85
N TYR A 243 -13.88 -17.53 -1.57
CA TYR A 243 -15.16 -17.69 -0.90
C TYR A 243 -15.46 -16.44 -0.08
N PRO A 244 -16.74 -16.13 0.21
CA PRO A 244 -17.07 -15.04 1.12
C PRO A 244 -16.37 -15.21 2.46
N GLY A 245 -15.74 -14.15 2.92
CA GLY A 245 -15.07 -14.08 4.22
C GLY A 245 -15.77 -13.10 5.15
N VAL A 246 -15.08 -12.72 6.20
CA VAL A 246 -15.54 -11.74 7.21
C VAL A 246 -14.73 -10.45 7.09
N GLY A 247 -15.34 -9.33 7.43
CA GLY A 247 -14.66 -8.04 7.47
C GLY A 247 -13.68 -7.91 8.64
N GLN A 248 -12.79 -6.93 8.56
CA GLN A 248 -11.77 -6.68 9.59
C GLN A 248 -12.35 -6.36 10.99
N TYR A 249 -13.58 -5.85 11.05
CA TYR A 249 -14.27 -5.50 12.28
C TYR A 249 -15.35 -6.50 12.69
N ASP A 250 -15.39 -7.66 12.03
CA ASP A 250 -16.36 -8.71 12.34
C ASP A 250 -15.92 -9.50 13.58
N ASP A 251 -16.87 -9.87 14.42
CA ASP A 251 -16.61 -10.68 15.63
C ASP A 251 -16.06 -12.07 15.30
N ASP A 252 -16.37 -12.59 14.11
CA ASP A 252 -15.89 -13.88 13.61
C ASP A 252 -14.49 -13.83 12.98
N LEU A 253 -13.79 -12.67 12.97
CA LEU A 253 -12.44 -12.55 12.41
C LEU A 253 -11.45 -13.54 13.06
N TYR A 254 -11.44 -13.64 14.38
CA TYR A 254 -10.53 -14.56 15.08
C TYR A 254 -10.88 -16.04 14.86
N PRO A 255 -12.15 -16.48 14.97
CA PRO A 255 -12.56 -17.82 14.55
C PRO A 255 -12.16 -18.13 13.10
N MET A 256 -12.38 -17.22 12.16
CA MET A 256 -11.99 -17.38 10.76
C MET A 256 -10.47 -17.53 10.60
N SER A 257 -9.67 -16.74 11.31
CA SER A 257 -8.20 -16.82 11.30
C SER A 257 -7.70 -18.19 11.82
N VAL A 258 -8.32 -18.72 12.89
CA VAL A 258 -7.99 -20.07 13.40
C VAL A 258 -8.38 -21.13 12.39
N MET A 259 -9.57 -21.04 11.81
CA MET A 259 -10.03 -21.97 10.76
C MET A 259 -9.07 -21.94 9.56
N ASN A 260 -8.69 -20.75 9.07
CA ASN A 260 -7.77 -20.59 7.95
C ASN A 260 -6.40 -21.22 8.24
N ASN A 261 -5.85 -21.03 9.44
CA ASN A 261 -4.59 -21.64 9.85
C ASN A 261 -4.65 -23.17 9.87
N LEU A 262 -5.74 -23.76 10.36
CA LEU A 262 -5.96 -25.20 10.35
C LEU A 262 -6.13 -25.74 8.92
N PHE A 263 -6.73 -24.94 8.02
CA PHE A 263 -7.05 -25.35 6.67
C PHE A 263 -5.84 -25.29 5.75
N GLY A 264 -5.12 -24.15 5.70
CA GLY A 264 -4.02 -23.93 4.77
C GLY A 264 -2.83 -23.13 5.32
N GLY A 265 -2.79 -22.80 6.62
CA GLY A 265 -1.80 -21.86 7.16
C GLY A 265 -0.37 -22.41 7.37
N GLY A 266 -0.12 -23.72 7.20
CA GLY A 266 1.22 -24.27 7.41
C GLY A 266 1.36 -25.72 7.01
N MET A 267 2.56 -26.31 7.21
CA MET A 267 2.85 -27.70 6.79
C MET A 267 1.96 -28.77 7.46
N SER A 268 1.43 -28.52 8.63
CA SER A 268 0.47 -29.42 9.32
C SER A 268 -0.98 -29.19 8.94
N SER A 269 -1.26 -28.21 8.07
CA SER A 269 -2.62 -27.88 7.63
C SER A 269 -3.22 -28.98 6.75
N ARG A 270 -4.55 -29.00 6.68
CA ARG A 270 -5.29 -30.01 5.91
C ARG A 270 -4.97 -29.99 4.42
N LEU A 271 -4.87 -28.78 3.83
CA LEU A 271 -4.52 -28.65 2.41
C LEU A 271 -3.11 -29.18 2.13
N PHE A 272 -2.13 -28.76 2.94
CA PHE A 272 -0.75 -29.16 2.75
C PHE A 272 -0.60 -30.68 2.88
N GLN A 273 -1.11 -31.27 3.94
CA GLN A 273 -1.03 -32.73 4.17
C GLN A 273 -1.74 -33.50 3.05
N ARG A 274 -2.93 -33.06 2.64
CA ARG A 274 -3.70 -33.82 1.65
C ARG A 274 -3.17 -33.66 0.22
N ILE A 275 -2.90 -32.41 -0.21
CA ILE A 275 -2.60 -32.11 -1.62
C ILE A 275 -1.10 -32.31 -1.91
N ARG A 276 -0.25 -31.82 -1.01
CA ARG A 276 1.20 -31.92 -1.21
C ARG A 276 1.77 -33.25 -0.73
N GLU A 277 1.53 -33.63 0.53
CA GLU A 277 2.17 -34.82 1.12
C GLU A 277 1.57 -36.14 0.64
N GLU A 278 0.22 -36.29 0.69
CA GLU A 278 -0.42 -37.55 0.32
C GLU A 278 -0.57 -37.70 -1.20
N MET A 279 -0.98 -36.67 -1.91
CA MET A 279 -1.27 -36.73 -3.35
C MET A 279 -0.04 -36.39 -4.22
N GLY A 280 0.91 -35.61 -3.70
CA GLY A 280 2.04 -35.08 -4.50
C GLY A 280 1.59 -34.22 -5.68
N ALA A 281 0.41 -33.59 -5.57
CA ALA A 281 -0.25 -32.90 -6.69
C ALA A 281 0.17 -31.44 -6.84
N ALA A 282 0.74 -30.82 -5.80
CA ALA A 282 1.18 -29.43 -5.83
C ALA A 282 2.48 -29.27 -5.04
N TYR A 283 3.36 -28.37 -5.51
CA TYR A 283 4.55 -27.96 -4.77
C TYR A 283 4.20 -26.99 -3.63
N SER A 284 3.27 -26.07 -3.86
CA SER A 284 2.78 -25.10 -2.89
C SER A 284 1.26 -25.13 -2.85
N VAL A 285 0.70 -25.09 -1.63
CA VAL A 285 -0.73 -24.99 -1.37
C VAL A 285 -0.95 -24.33 -0.01
N TYR A 286 -1.82 -23.33 0.04
CA TYR A 286 -2.12 -22.54 1.24
C TYR A 286 -3.50 -21.87 1.12
N SER A 287 -3.97 -21.29 2.23
CA SER A 287 -5.22 -20.51 2.29
C SER A 287 -5.04 -19.22 3.08
#